data_e85469a0746046276c3a787c02267b4c
#
_entry.id   e85469a0746046276c3a787c02267b4c
#
_cell.length_a   1.000
_cell.length_b   1.000
_cell.length_c   1.000
_cell.angle_alpha   90.00
_cell.angle_beta   90.00
_cell.angle_gamma   90.00
#
_symmetry.space_group_name_H-M   'P 1'
#
loop_
_entity.id
_entity.type
_entity.pdbx_description
1 polymer ?
#
loop_
_entity_poly.entity_id
_entity_poly.type
_entity_poly.pdbx_seq_one_letter_code
_entity_poly.pdbx_strand_id
1 'polypeptide(L)'
;YLIIMVDKKIVVIGLGYVGLAYALLLSEDNKVYAVDINEDKINKLKEHISPINTEEFNVYISHHKYNRVTYLVDINEIEEEPDYVIIATSTDYDENKDSFNVSSVKAAINSAKKWVNSKIIVKSTIPVGFCESFKMDNLFFSPEFLREDNALRDIMIPSRIIIGGNEDEEVATLFTDLSVKPQVRVIFTTPSEAEAVKLFSNAYLAMRVAFFN
;
A
#
# COMPACT_ATOMS: atom_id res chain seq x y z
N TYR A 1 3.80 25.97 -5.34
CA TYR A 1 4.96 25.11 -5.70
C TYR A 1 4.44 23.69 -5.71
N LEU A 2 4.47 23.03 -6.90
CA LEU A 2 4.19 21.60 -7.01
C LEU A 2 5.44 20.90 -6.41
N ILE A 3 5.30 20.21 -5.29
CA ILE A 3 6.32 19.30 -4.81
C ILE A 3 6.11 18.02 -5.61
N ILE A 4 6.98 17.75 -6.58
CA ILE A 4 6.96 16.47 -7.30
C ILE A 4 7.85 15.51 -6.52
N MET A 5 7.30 14.34 -6.15
CA MET A 5 8.02 13.30 -5.39
C MET A 5 8.85 12.43 -6.34
N VAL A 6 10.04 12.93 -6.68
CA VAL A 6 11.02 12.21 -7.52
C VAL A 6 12.26 11.82 -6.71
N ASP A 7 12.91 10.73 -7.14
CA ASP A 7 14.14 10.17 -6.55
C ASP A 7 14.04 9.83 -5.04
N LYS A 8 12.83 9.54 -4.56
CA LYS A 8 12.61 8.99 -3.21
C LYS A 8 12.98 7.52 -3.16
N LYS A 9 13.34 7.04 -1.97
CA LYS A 9 13.54 5.63 -1.67
C LYS A 9 12.30 5.09 -0.96
N ILE A 10 11.66 4.12 -1.55
CA ILE A 10 10.39 3.59 -1.08
C ILE A 10 10.51 2.10 -0.90
N VAL A 11 10.09 1.59 0.24
CA VAL A 11 9.93 0.16 0.50
C VAL A 11 8.46 -0.19 0.44
N VAL A 12 8.10 -1.21 -0.35
CA VAL A 12 6.74 -1.76 -0.38
C VAL A 12 6.78 -3.19 0.11
N ILE A 13 6.04 -3.49 1.18
CA ILE A 13 6.01 -4.80 1.84
C ILE A 13 4.67 -5.47 1.58
N GLY A 14 4.71 -6.66 0.97
CA GLY A 14 3.54 -7.41 0.52
C GLY A 14 3.15 -7.04 -0.90
N LEU A 15 3.33 -7.97 -1.84
CA LEU A 15 3.11 -7.76 -3.27
C LEU A 15 1.84 -8.50 -3.75
N GLY A 16 0.72 -8.25 -3.06
CA GLY A 16 -0.63 -8.52 -3.57
C GLY A 16 -1.06 -7.44 -4.57
N TYR A 17 -2.34 -7.38 -4.92
CA TYR A 17 -2.89 -6.38 -5.85
C TYR A 17 -2.52 -4.95 -5.47
N VAL A 18 -2.68 -4.58 -4.21
CA VAL A 18 -2.36 -3.24 -3.71
C VAL A 18 -0.87 -2.96 -3.77
N GLY A 19 -0.05 -3.78 -3.09
CA GLY A 19 1.38 -3.51 -2.96
C GLY A 19 2.12 -3.56 -4.28
N LEU A 20 1.80 -4.53 -5.15
CA LEU A 20 2.43 -4.60 -6.46
C LEU A 20 2.07 -3.39 -7.33
N ALA A 21 0.80 -2.96 -7.31
CA ALA A 21 0.38 -1.79 -8.05
C ALA A 21 1.12 -0.52 -7.58
N TYR A 22 1.23 -0.29 -6.26
CA TYR A 22 2.02 0.82 -5.73
C TYR A 22 3.51 0.70 -6.07
N ALA A 23 4.11 -0.48 -5.95
CA ALA A 23 5.51 -0.68 -6.28
C ALA A 23 5.82 -0.34 -7.74
N LEU A 24 4.97 -0.75 -8.65
CA LEU A 24 5.12 -0.48 -10.08
C LEU A 24 4.94 1.02 -10.40
N LEU A 25 3.84 1.63 -9.96
CA LEU A 25 3.55 3.04 -10.24
C LEU A 25 4.57 3.99 -9.63
N LEU A 26 4.95 3.76 -8.37
CA LEU A 26 5.95 4.61 -7.70
C LEU A 26 7.34 4.49 -8.30
N SER A 27 7.66 3.36 -8.94
CA SER A 27 8.98 3.14 -9.54
C SER A 27 9.23 3.91 -10.83
N GLU A 28 8.23 4.57 -11.39
CA GLU A 28 8.44 5.40 -12.56
C GLU A 28 9.39 6.56 -12.25
N ASP A 29 9.24 7.18 -11.08
CA ASP A 29 10.03 8.36 -10.67
C ASP A 29 10.91 8.12 -9.43
N ASN A 30 10.77 6.98 -8.74
CA ASN A 30 11.40 6.70 -7.46
C ASN A 30 12.17 5.37 -7.47
N LYS A 31 13.10 5.20 -6.52
CA LYS A 31 13.76 3.93 -6.25
C LYS A 31 12.89 3.09 -5.32
N VAL A 32 12.41 1.96 -5.79
CA VAL A 32 11.49 1.09 -5.03
C VAL A 32 12.14 -0.24 -4.68
N TYR A 33 12.06 -0.61 -3.42
CA TYR A 33 12.34 -1.96 -2.92
C TYR A 33 11.01 -2.67 -2.67
N ALA A 34 10.70 -3.66 -3.48
CA ALA A 34 9.46 -4.42 -3.41
C ALA A 34 9.73 -5.76 -2.72
N VAL A 35 9.15 -5.95 -1.53
CA VAL A 35 9.45 -7.09 -0.64
C VAL A 35 8.23 -7.99 -0.49
N ASP A 36 8.40 -9.28 -0.73
CA ASP A 36 7.39 -10.31 -0.43
C ASP A 36 8.06 -11.61 -0.01
N ILE A 37 7.57 -12.25 1.05
CA ILE A 37 8.12 -13.51 1.57
C ILE A 37 7.98 -14.70 0.62
N ASN A 38 7.18 -14.58 -0.42
CA ASN A 38 6.95 -15.61 -1.42
C ASN A 38 8.04 -15.54 -2.52
N GLU A 39 9.01 -16.45 -2.44
CA GLU A 39 10.14 -16.53 -3.38
C GLU A 39 9.69 -16.75 -4.83
N ASP A 40 8.67 -17.59 -5.07
CA ASP A 40 8.16 -17.84 -6.43
C ASP A 40 7.60 -16.57 -7.06
N LYS A 41 6.90 -15.76 -6.25
CA LYS A 41 6.38 -14.46 -6.68
C LYS A 41 7.52 -13.50 -7.05
N ILE A 42 8.54 -13.41 -6.21
CA ILE A 42 9.72 -12.57 -6.44
C ILE A 42 10.48 -13.02 -7.70
N ASN A 43 10.68 -14.32 -7.88
CA ASN A 43 11.37 -14.85 -9.07
C ASN A 43 10.62 -14.53 -10.36
N LYS A 44 9.28 -14.68 -10.38
CA LYS A 44 8.45 -14.27 -11.52
C LYS A 44 8.62 -12.79 -11.85
N LEU A 45 8.58 -11.92 -10.85
CA LEU A 45 8.74 -10.48 -11.04
C LEU A 45 10.12 -10.10 -11.56
N LYS A 46 11.19 -10.78 -11.11
CA LYS A 46 12.56 -10.61 -11.64
C LYS A 46 12.65 -11.02 -13.12
N GLU A 47 11.83 -11.98 -13.55
CA GLU A 47 11.71 -12.42 -14.95
C GLU A 47 10.71 -11.61 -15.77
N HIS A 48 10.17 -10.51 -15.22
CA HIS A 48 9.12 -9.69 -15.84
C HIS A 48 7.82 -10.47 -16.11
N ILE A 49 7.52 -11.44 -15.27
CA ILE A 49 6.28 -12.22 -15.31
C ILE A 49 5.40 -11.79 -14.16
N SER A 50 4.15 -11.43 -14.44
CA SER A 50 3.20 -11.08 -13.39
C SER A 50 2.85 -12.29 -12.53
N PRO A 51 2.97 -12.20 -11.19
CA PRO A 51 2.46 -13.24 -10.30
C PRO A 51 0.93 -13.15 -10.12
N ILE A 52 0.32 -12.04 -10.58
CA ILE A 52 -1.11 -11.76 -10.52
C ILE A 52 -1.66 -11.92 -11.93
N ASN A 53 -2.62 -12.84 -12.09
CA ASN A 53 -3.16 -13.18 -13.41
C ASN A 53 -4.30 -12.23 -13.79
N THR A 54 -3.98 -10.95 -14.05
CA THR A 54 -4.88 -9.99 -14.67
C THR A 54 -4.23 -9.39 -15.92
N GLU A 55 -5.05 -8.99 -16.88
CA GLU A 55 -4.57 -8.35 -18.11
C GLU A 55 -3.79 -7.07 -17.79
N GLU A 56 -4.30 -6.27 -16.84
CA GLU A 56 -3.70 -5.00 -16.44
C GLU A 56 -2.24 -5.15 -15.98
N PHE A 57 -1.97 -6.08 -15.02
CA PHE A 57 -0.60 -6.33 -14.55
C PHE A 57 0.29 -6.95 -15.62
N ASN A 58 -0.25 -7.87 -16.42
CA ASN A 58 0.52 -8.51 -17.49
C ASN A 58 0.99 -7.47 -18.53
N VAL A 59 0.08 -6.59 -18.96
CA VAL A 59 0.39 -5.52 -19.91
C VAL A 59 1.39 -4.54 -19.28
N TYR A 60 1.15 -4.07 -18.06
CA TYR A 60 1.99 -3.09 -17.41
C TYR A 60 3.43 -3.61 -17.22
N ILE A 61 3.62 -4.81 -16.65
CA ILE A 61 4.93 -5.40 -16.40
C ILE A 61 5.69 -5.66 -17.70
N SER A 62 5.00 -6.09 -18.78
CA SER A 62 5.65 -6.33 -20.08
C SER A 62 6.16 -5.05 -20.76
N HIS A 63 5.52 -3.92 -20.53
CA HIS A 63 5.89 -2.63 -21.16
C HIS A 63 6.87 -1.81 -20.30
N HIS A 64 6.89 -1.97 -18.98
CA HIS A 64 7.69 -1.18 -18.04
C HIS A 64 8.98 -1.91 -17.61
N LYS A 65 9.77 -2.39 -18.59
CA LYS A 65 11.00 -3.17 -18.36
C LYS A 65 12.14 -2.41 -17.63
N TYR A 66 12.02 -1.10 -17.52
CA TYR A 66 13.08 -0.22 -17.00
C TYR A 66 12.68 0.50 -15.72
N ASN A 67 11.67 0.02 -15.02
CA ASN A 67 11.29 0.59 -13.75
C ASN A 67 12.39 0.40 -12.69
N ARG A 68 12.48 1.31 -11.75
CA ARG A 68 13.51 1.34 -10.69
C ARG A 68 13.11 0.44 -9.51
N VAL A 69 12.59 -0.77 -9.79
CA VAL A 69 12.19 -1.73 -8.75
C VAL A 69 13.28 -2.75 -8.49
N THR A 70 13.61 -2.94 -7.22
CA THR A 70 14.41 -4.06 -6.75
C THR A 70 13.51 -5.03 -5.99
N TYR A 71 13.38 -6.26 -6.47
CA TYR A 71 12.54 -7.29 -5.86
C TYR A 71 13.34 -8.13 -4.85
N LEU A 72 12.88 -8.21 -3.60
CA LEU A 72 13.57 -8.84 -2.48
C LEU A 72 12.64 -9.79 -1.73
N VAL A 73 13.22 -10.84 -1.15
CA VAL A 73 12.50 -11.78 -0.26
C VAL A 73 12.55 -11.31 1.19
N ASP A 74 13.66 -10.69 1.60
CA ASP A 74 13.88 -10.24 2.96
C ASP A 74 14.11 -8.72 3.01
N ILE A 75 13.38 -8.04 3.88
CA ILE A 75 13.54 -6.61 4.17
C ILE A 75 14.93 -6.27 4.76
N ASN A 76 15.61 -7.24 5.34
CA ASN A 76 16.95 -7.05 5.89
C ASN A 76 18.05 -6.91 4.83
N GLU A 77 17.75 -7.22 3.57
CA GLU A 77 18.64 -6.94 2.44
C GLU A 77 18.74 -5.44 2.12
N ILE A 78 17.87 -4.60 2.72
CA ILE A 78 17.87 -3.15 2.51
C ILE A 78 18.74 -2.50 3.58
N GLU A 79 19.92 -2.01 3.16
CA GLU A 79 20.90 -1.39 4.05
C GLU A 79 20.63 0.10 4.31
N GLU A 80 20.04 0.79 3.34
CA GLU A 80 19.76 2.22 3.41
C GLU A 80 18.38 2.52 4.00
N GLU A 81 18.26 3.62 4.75
CA GLU A 81 16.98 4.07 5.28
C GLU A 81 16.11 4.63 4.13
N PRO A 82 14.87 4.13 3.93
CA PRO A 82 13.97 4.68 2.94
C PRO A 82 13.27 5.94 3.44
N ASP A 83 12.77 6.77 2.52
CA ASP A 83 11.89 7.90 2.86
C ASP A 83 10.50 7.39 3.30
N TYR A 84 10.00 6.35 2.62
CA TYR A 84 8.66 5.79 2.87
C TYR A 84 8.68 4.27 2.93
N VAL A 85 7.82 3.73 3.79
CA VAL A 85 7.52 2.29 3.87
C VAL A 85 6.02 2.08 3.70
N ILE A 86 5.61 1.41 2.65
CA ILE A 86 4.22 1.07 2.38
C ILE A 86 3.99 -0.40 2.76
N ILE A 87 3.03 -0.65 3.65
CA ILE A 87 2.70 -1.99 4.12
C ILE A 87 1.35 -2.41 3.53
N ALA A 88 1.38 -3.41 2.65
CA ALA A 88 0.21 -3.94 1.94
C ALA A 88 0.15 -5.48 2.04
N THR A 89 0.51 -6.03 3.21
CA THR A 89 0.44 -7.46 3.49
C THR A 89 -1.02 -7.92 3.64
N SER A 90 -1.30 -9.19 3.31
CA SER A 90 -2.64 -9.76 3.48
C SER A 90 -3.07 -9.81 4.94
N THR A 91 -4.37 -9.59 5.16
CA THR A 91 -5.00 -9.70 6.47
C THR A 91 -6.25 -10.56 6.32
N ASP A 92 -6.08 -11.88 6.53
CA ASP A 92 -7.18 -12.82 6.44
C ASP A 92 -8.06 -12.73 7.69
N TYR A 93 -9.36 -12.93 7.51
CA TYR A 93 -10.28 -13.01 8.62
C TYR A 93 -10.22 -14.41 9.25
N ASP A 94 -9.95 -14.48 10.55
CA ASP A 94 -9.93 -15.73 11.32
C ASP A 94 -11.31 -15.95 11.94
N GLU A 95 -12.11 -16.83 11.32
CA GLU A 95 -13.47 -17.14 11.78
C GLU A 95 -13.51 -17.74 13.20
N ASN A 96 -12.43 -18.43 13.63
CA ASN A 96 -12.37 -19.01 14.97
C ASN A 96 -12.15 -17.97 16.06
N LYS A 97 -11.50 -16.85 15.71
CA LYS A 97 -11.20 -15.75 16.63
C LYS A 97 -12.11 -14.56 16.44
N ASP A 98 -13.01 -14.62 15.45
CA ASP A 98 -13.87 -13.50 15.06
C ASP A 98 -13.09 -12.18 14.89
N SER A 99 -11.92 -12.26 14.24
CA SER A 99 -11.01 -11.13 14.11
C SER A 99 -10.08 -11.23 12.90
N PHE A 100 -9.57 -10.09 12.43
CA PHE A 100 -8.54 -10.07 11.41
C PHE A 100 -7.20 -10.60 11.95
N ASN A 101 -6.54 -11.45 11.18
CA ASN A 101 -5.16 -11.84 11.45
C ASN A 101 -4.21 -10.72 10.96
N VAL A 102 -3.81 -9.87 11.88
CA VAL A 102 -2.92 -8.73 11.62
C VAL A 102 -1.45 -9.03 11.91
N SER A 103 -1.07 -10.29 12.07
CA SER A 103 0.30 -10.70 12.43
C SER A 103 1.33 -10.25 11.38
N SER A 104 1.02 -10.36 10.10
CA SER A 104 1.87 -9.91 9.00
C SER A 104 2.09 -8.40 9.02
N VAL A 105 1.04 -7.61 9.26
CA VAL A 105 1.14 -6.15 9.38
C VAL A 105 1.98 -5.75 10.60
N LYS A 106 1.75 -6.39 11.76
CA LYS A 106 2.57 -6.17 12.96
C LYS A 106 4.04 -6.47 12.73
N ALA A 107 4.34 -7.59 12.07
CA ALA A 107 5.71 -7.97 11.74
C ALA A 107 6.36 -6.93 10.80
N ALA A 108 5.66 -6.49 9.77
CA ALA A 108 6.13 -5.48 8.83
C ALA A 108 6.42 -4.13 9.52
N ILE A 109 5.49 -3.63 10.36
CA ILE A 109 5.71 -2.42 11.15
C ILE A 109 6.93 -2.56 12.06
N ASN A 110 7.07 -3.68 12.78
CA ASN A 110 8.20 -3.90 13.68
C ASN A 110 9.54 -3.97 12.93
N SER A 111 9.56 -4.56 11.74
CA SER A 111 10.75 -4.57 10.88
C SER A 111 11.12 -3.18 10.36
N ALA A 112 10.13 -2.33 10.10
CA ALA A 112 10.33 -0.96 9.64
C ALA A 112 10.75 0.01 10.75
N LYS A 113 10.55 -0.31 12.03
CA LYS A 113 10.95 0.54 13.17
C LYS A 113 12.44 0.86 13.24
N LYS A 114 13.29 0.07 12.58
CA LYS A 114 14.72 0.36 12.48
C LYS A 114 15.01 1.65 11.72
N TRP A 115 14.11 2.09 10.87
CA TRP A 115 14.19 3.29 10.06
C TRP A 115 13.40 4.43 10.72
N VAL A 116 14.07 5.18 11.57
CA VAL A 116 13.43 6.15 12.49
C VAL A 116 12.89 7.40 11.80
N ASN A 117 13.46 7.75 10.64
CA ASN A 117 13.03 8.92 9.85
C ASN A 117 12.04 8.56 8.74
N SER A 118 11.80 7.26 8.49
CA SER A 118 10.89 6.83 7.45
C SER A 118 9.43 7.05 7.85
N LYS A 119 8.60 7.46 6.90
CA LYS A 119 7.15 7.51 7.06
C LYS A 119 6.56 6.14 6.72
N ILE A 120 5.88 5.52 7.68
CA ILE A 120 5.32 4.17 7.53
C ILE A 120 3.83 4.29 7.25
N ILE A 121 3.37 3.78 6.11
CA ILE A 121 1.99 3.87 5.66
C ILE A 121 1.39 2.47 5.54
N VAL A 122 0.38 2.18 6.35
CA VAL A 122 -0.37 0.92 6.29
C VAL A 122 -1.53 1.07 5.31
N LYS A 123 -1.61 0.14 4.36
CA LYS A 123 -2.70 0.03 3.38
C LYS A 123 -3.54 -1.23 3.56
N SER A 124 -3.03 -2.19 4.34
CA SER A 124 -3.74 -3.42 4.68
C SER A 124 -5.01 -3.13 5.49
N THR A 125 -6.07 -3.93 5.31
CA THR A 125 -7.29 -3.82 6.13
C THR A 125 -7.00 -4.28 7.55
N ILE A 126 -7.23 -3.41 8.53
CA ILE A 126 -6.90 -3.61 9.94
C ILE A 126 -8.08 -3.18 10.83
N PRO A 127 -8.18 -3.68 12.07
CA PRO A 127 -9.20 -3.25 13.03
C PRO A 127 -9.04 -1.78 13.42
N VAL A 128 -10.15 -1.16 13.83
CA VAL A 128 -10.15 0.23 14.35
C VAL A 128 -9.30 0.33 15.62
N GLY A 129 -8.45 1.36 15.71
CA GLY A 129 -7.53 1.59 16.80
C GLY A 129 -6.18 0.85 16.67
N PHE A 130 -5.97 0.11 15.58
CA PHE A 130 -4.76 -0.68 15.39
C PHE A 130 -3.51 0.20 15.30
N CYS A 131 -3.49 1.21 14.43
CA CYS A 131 -2.32 2.09 14.27
C CYS A 131 -2.02 2.89 15.53
N GLU A 132 -3.03 3.43 16.21
CA GLU A 132 -2.87 4.17 17.46
C GLU A 132 -2.23 3.34 18.57
N SER A 133 -2.43 2.01 18.56
CA SER A 133 -1.83 1.09 19.54
C SER A 133 -0.30 1.07 19.51
N PHE A 134 0.33 1.46 18.40
CA PHE A 134 1.79 1.51 18.26
C PHE A 134 2.43 2.76 18.85
N LYS A 135 1.67 3.83 19.06
CA LYS A 135 2.14 5.13 19.61
C LYS A 135 3.35 5.68 18.82
N MET A 136 3.23 5.71 17.50
CA MET A 136 4.27 6.18 16.57
C MET A 136 3.73 7.36 15.78
N ASP A 137 4.41 8.50 15.81
CA ASP A 137 4.01 9.72 15.10
C ASP A 137 4.23 9.64 13.58
N ASN A 138 5.10 8.73 13.14
CA ASN A 138 5.44 8.49 11.74
C ASN A 138 4.67 7.30 11.13
N LEU A 139 3.64 6.79 11.83
CA LEU A 139 2.78 5.71 11.36
C LEU A 139 1.44 6.28 10.87
N PHE A 140 1.15 6.02 9.60
CA PHE A 140 -0.06 6.48 8.91
C PHE A 140 -0.90 5.29 8.48
N PHE A 141 -2.21 5.50 8.40
CA PHE A 141 -3.11 4.57 7.73
C PHE A 141 -3.75 5.24 6.51
N SER A 142 -3.62 4.63 5.35
CA SER A 142 -4.26 5.14 4.13
C SER A 142 -5.04 4.02 3.45
N PRO A 143 -6.37 3.97 3.66
CA PRO A 143 -7.21 2.91 3.11
C PRO A 143 -7.22 2.91 1.59
N GLU A 144 -7.30 1.71 1.01
CA GLU A 144 -7.45 1.51 -0.42
C GLU A 144 -8.83 0.99 -0.78
N PHE A 145 -9.38 1.46 -1.91
CA PHE A 145 -10.72 1.11 -2.38
C PHE A 145 -10.72 0.57 -3.80
N LEU A 146 -9.58 0.03 -4.23
CA LEU A 146 -9.41 -0.51 -5.57
C LEU A 146 -10.18 -1.84 -5.79
N ARG A 147 -10.43 -2.12 -7.06
CA ARG A 147 -10.89 -3.43 -7.55
C ARG A 147 -9.68 -4.23 -8.01
N GLU A 148 -9.63 -5.52 -7.67
CA GLU A 148 -8.48 -6.38 -7.95
C GLU A 148 -8.10 -6.43 -9.43
N ASP A 149 -9.09 -6.45 -10.34
CA ASP A 149 -8.88 -6.48 -11.79
C ASP A 149 -8.48 -5.13 -12.41
N ASN A 150 -8.53 -4.04 -11.63
CA ASN A 150 -8.26 -2.67 -12.11
C ASN A 150 -7.38 -1.89 -11.12
N ALA A 151 -6.45 -2.56 -10.45
CA ALA A 151 -5.71 -2.00 -9.35
C ALA A 151 -4.86 -0.77 -9.72
N LEU A 152 -4.12 -0.85 -10.81
CA LEU A 152 -3.29 0.27 -11.31
C LEU A 152 -4.18 1.46 -11.70
N ARG A 153 -5.23 1.20 -12.47
CA ARG A 153 -6.16 2.24 -12.90
C ARG A 153 -6.86 2.93 -11.74
N ASP A 154 -7.32 2.15 -10.74
CA ASP A 154 -8.05 2.71 -9.60
C ASP A 154 -7.14 3.56 -8.70
N ILE A 155 -5.83 3.25 -8.61
CA ILE A 155 -4.83 4.11 -7.96
C ILE A 155 -4.60 5.39 -8.76
N MET A 156 -4.48 5.32 -10.08
CA MET A 156 -4.29 6.50 -10.94
C MET A 156 -5.53 7.39 -11.02
N ILE A 157 -6.73 6.85 -10.75
CA ILE A 157 -7.99 7.60 -10.86
C ILE A 157 -8.80 7.48 -9.54
N PRO A 158 -8.21 7.82 -8.39
CA PRO A 158 -8.91 7.67 -7.12
C PRO A 158 -10.08 8.65 -7.00
N SER A 159 -11.13 8.25 -6.28
CA SER A 159 -12.23 9.16 -5.94
C SER A 159 -11.80 10.18 -4.87
N ARG A 160 -10.96 9.75 -3.96
CA ARG A 160 -10.38 10.50 -2.84
C ARG A 160 -9.17 9.76 -2.29
N ILE A 161 -8.30 10.48 -1.59
CA ILE A 161 -7.20 9.92 -0.80
C ILE A 161 -7.51 10.24 0.66
N ILE A 162 -7.43 9.25 1.55
CA ILE A 162 -7.64 9.41 2.99
C ILE A 162 -6.32 9.09 3.69
N ILE A 163 -5.90 9.96 4.60
CA ILE A 163 -4.69 9.80 5.39
C ILE A 163 -5.06 9.93 6.86
N GLY A 164 -4.98 8.83 7.57
CA GLY A 164 -5.14 8.76 9.02
C GLY A 164 -3.78 8.86 9.69
N GLY A 165 -3.58 9.92 10.47
CA GLY A 165 -2.33 10.24 11.13
C GLY A 165 -2.20 11.74 11.34
N ASN A 166 -0.96 12.20 11.59
CA ASN A 166 -0.68 13.64 11.56
C ASN A 166 -0.93 14.20 10.15
N GLU A 167 -1.32 15.46 10.06
CA GLU A 167 -1.40 16.13 8.75
C GLU A 167 -0.01 16.22 8.15
N ASP A 168 0.23 15.48 7.08
CA ASP A 168 1.51 15.38 6.42
C ASP A 168 1.34 15.52 4.91
N GLU A 169 1.69 16.71 4.42
CA GLU A 169 1.57 17.05 3.00
C GLU A 169 2.49 16.21 2.10
N GLU A 170 3.63 15.72 2.60
CA GLU A 170 4.50 14.86 1.82
C GLU A 170 3.89 13.46 1.62
N VAL A 171 3.21 12.91 2.66
CA VAL A 171 2.45 11.66 2.51
C VAL A 171 1.29 11.86 1.54
N ALA A 172 0.62 13.01 1.59
CA ALA A 172 -0.43 13.33 0.63
C ALA A 172 0.11 13.41 -0.80
N THR A 173 1.23 14.11 -0.99
CA THR A 173 1.88 14.29 -2.29
C THR A 173 2.31 12.95 -2.88
N LEU A 174 2.86 12.03 -2.08
CA LEU A 174 3.23 10.69 -2.53
C LEU A 174 2.08 9.96 -3.26
N PHE A 175 0.85 10.14 -2.81
CA PHE A 175 -0.32 9.50 -3.43
C PHE A 175 -1.00 10.36 -4.49
N THR A 176 -0.98 11.68 -4.35
CA THR A 176 -1.59 12.56 -5.36
C THR A 176 -0.79 12.60 -6.66
N ASP A 177 0.54 12.44 -6.59
CA ASP A 177 1.41 12.40 -7.77
C ASP A 177 1.16 11.17 -8.65
N LEU A 178 0.65 10.08 -8.07
CA LEU A 178 0.22 8.91 -8.84
C LEU A 178 -1.10 9.14 -9.59
N SER A 179 -1.84 10.19 -9.25
CA SER A 179 -3.14 10.44 -9.86
C SER A 179 -3.03 11.24 -11.16
N VAL A 180 -3.66 10.72 -12.20
CA VAL A 180 -3.85 11.47 -13.45
C VAL A 180 -4.98 12.48 -13.37
N LYS A 181 -5.75 12.51 -12.26
CA LYS A 181 -6.80 13.50 -12.03
C LYS A 181 -6.20 14.80 -11.55
N PRO A 182 -6.51 15.95 -12.20
CA PRO A 182 -6.22 17.23 -11.58
C PRO A 182 -7.10 17.40 -10.33
N GLN A 183 -6.50 17.72 -9.19
CA GLN A 183 -7.19 18.01 -7.93
C GLN A 183 -7.95 16.83 -7.30
N VAL A 184 -7.24 15.77 -6.94
CA VAL A 184 -7.80 14.72 -6.09
C VAL A 184 -8.05 15.28 -4.69
N ARG A 185 -9.22 14.99 -4.14
CA ARG A 185 -9.55 15.37 -2.76
C ARG A 185 -8.72 14.55 -1.78
N VAL A 186 -7.89 15.20 -0.98
CA VAL A 186 -7.20 14.62 0.18
C VAL A 186 -8.01 14.92 1.44
N ILE A 187 -8.13 13.93 2.31
CA ILE A 187 -8.83 14.00 3.60
C ILE A 187 -7.85 13.54 4.67
N PHE A 188 -7.43 14.46 5.52
CA PHE A 188 -6.70 14.13 6.74
C PHE A 188 -7.68 13.84 7.88
N THR A 189 -7.39 12.81 8.66
CA THR A 189 -8.24 12.39 9.79
C THR A 189 -7.40 11.59 10.80
N THR A 190 -8.01 11.15 11.90
CA THR A 190 -7.32 10.26 12.83
C THR A 190 -7.12 8.87 12.22
N PRO A 191 -6.11 8.09 12.65
CA PRO A 191 -5.91 6.72 12.19
C PRO A 191 -7.15 5.86 12.39
N SER A 192 -7.78 5.92 13.56
CA SER A 192 -8.99 5.16 13.88
C SER A 192 -10.18 5.50 12.99
N GLU A 193 -10.37 6.76 12.61
CA GLU A 193 -11.42 7.15 11.68
C GLU A 193 -11.15 6.62 10.27
N ALA A 194 -9.91 6.71 9.79
CA ALA A 194 -9.53 6.17 8.49
C ALA A 194 -9.71 4.64 8.42
N GLU A 195 -9.34 3.92 9.50
CA GLU A 195 -9.56 2.47 9.65
C GLU A 195 -11.06 2.14 9.64
N ALA A 196 -11.88 2.92 10.36
CA ALA A 196 -13.33 2.77 10.38
C ALA A 196 -13.94 2.98 9.00
N VAL A 197 -13.50 4.00 8.25
CA VAL A 197 -13.98 4.25 6.88
C VAL A 197 -13.76 3.03 5.98
N LYS A 198 -12.61 2.37 6.09
CA LYS A 198 -12.33 1.14 5.31
C LYS A 198 -13.28 0.01 5.67
N LEU A 199 -13.42 -0.28 6.96
CA LEU A 199 -14.27 -1.38 7.44
C LEU A 199 -15.75 -1.17 7.11
N PHE A 200 -16.28 0.04 7.37
CA PHE A 200 -17.67 0.37 7.05
C PHE A 200 -17.96 0.34 5.55
N SER A 201 -17.02 0.80 4.72
CA SER A 201 -17.17 0.73 3.27
C SER A 201 -17.26 -0.72 2.77
N ASN A 202 -16.40 -1.60 3.27
CA ASN A 202 -16.43 -3.02 2.92
C ASN A 202 -17.70 -3.70 3.43
N ALA A 203 -18.10 -3.46 4.69
CA ALA A 203 -19.32 -4.00 5.27
C ALA A 203 -20.57 -3.55 4.51
N TYR A 204 -20.64 -2.27 4.12
CA TYR A 204 -21.75 -1.74 3.33
C TYR A 204 -21.84 -2.41 1.96
N LEU A 205 -20.71 -2.61 1.27
CA LEU A 205 -20.69 -3.30 -0.01
C LEU A 205 -21.14 -4.76 0.12
N ALA A 206 -20.66 -5.47 1.14
CA ALA A 206 -21.07 -6.85 1.43
C ALA A 206 -22.57 -6.94 1.73
N MET A 207 -23.10 -6.04 2.55
CA MET A 207 -24.54 -5.95 2.86
C MET A 207 -25.36 -5.70 1.59
N ARG A 208 -24.91 -4.80 0.70
CA ARG A 208 -25.62 -4.57 -0.57
C ARG A 208 -25.67 -5.82 -1.44
N VAL A 209 -24.57 -6.55 -1.57
CA VAL A 209 -24.53 -7.81 -2.32
C VAL A 209 -25.49 -8.82 -1.72
N ALA A 210 -25.48 -9.00 -0.41
CA ALA A 210 -26.39 -9.94 0.28
C ALA A 210 -27.86 -9.53 0.16
N PHE A 211 -28.15 -8.22 0.12
CA PHE A 211 -29.53 -7.72 0.00
C PHE A 211 -30.13 -7.94 -1.40
N PHE A 212 -29.31 -7.91 -2.45
CA PHE A 212 -29.76 -8.06 -3.84
C PHE A 212 -29.65 -9.49 -4.38
N ASN A 213 -29.06 -10.43 -3.63
CA ASN A 213 -29.04 -11.87 -3.93
C ASN A 213 -30.17 -12.61 -3.21
#